data_606964796903ed4a0f3bf4af85a1f74b
#
_entry.id   606964796903ed4a0f3bf4af85a1f74b
#
_cell.length_a   1.000
_cell.length_b   1.000
_cell.length_c   1.000
_cell.angle_alpha   90.00
_cell.angle_beta   90.00
_cell.angle_gamma   90.00
#
_symmetry.space_group_name_H-M   'P 1'
#
loop_
_entity.id
_entity.type
_entity.pdbx_description
1 polymer ?
#
loop_
_entity_poly.entity_id
_entity_poly.type
_entity_poly.pdbx_seq_one_letter_code
_entity_poly.pdbx_strand_id
1 'polypeptide(L)'
;MRFGQQYIPVIKEKFGKVDHIFEFCSGPGFIGFSLLANNLCDKLTLADINPEAIRACNETIKNNNLESKVSAYVSDCLDNIPETEKWDLVVSNPPHTFCSSEDEYKKNIILYDPHFRIHRKFYNNIRKFLKPTGSVLFQEHTESTNVSDFKEMIETNGLKIVDVFVHTPPFEPKSGQKSIGFNRSTFQKMASPFRVYKAVKRRLWPTKPRSYYFIWCKLT
;
A
#
# COMPACT_ATOMS: atom_id res chain seq x y z
N MET A 1 -9.34 -8.32 -8.24
CA MET A 1 -8.79 -7.81 -6.96
C MET A 1 -8.73 -6.31 -7.10
N ARG A 2 -9.31 -5.55 -6.18
CA ARG A 2 -9.33 -4.07 -6.23
C ARG A 2 -8.23 -3.54 -5.29
N PHE A 3 -6.99 -3.89 -5.59
CA PHE A 3 -5.84 -3.50 -4.79
C PHE A 3 -5.74 -1.96 -4.72
N GLY A 4 -5.56 -1.43 -3.52
CA GLY A 4 -5.46 0.02 -3.28
C GLY A 4 -6.79 0.75 -3.14
N GLN A 5 -7.88 0.26 -3.74
CA GLN A 5 -9.18 0.95 -3.70
C GLN A 5 -9.85 0.96 -2.31
N GLN A 6 -9.42 0.09 -1.40
CA GLN A 6 -9.89 0.09 -0.01
C GLN A 6 -9.50 1.36 0.76
N TYR A 7 -8.46 2.07 0.32
CA TYR A 7 -8.08 3.36 0.90
C TYR A 7 -9.06 4.50 0.58
N ILE A 8 -9.73 4.44 -0.58
CA ILE A 8 -10.62 5.52 -1.03
C ILE A 8 -11.71 5.85 0.01
N PRO A 9 -12.55 4.89 0.48
CA PRO A 9 -13.57 5.19 1.46
C PRO A 9 -12.99 5.65 2.80
N VAL A 10 -11.87 5.04 3.24
CA VAL A 10 -11.21 5.39 4.50
C VAL A 10 -10.70 6.84 4.48
N ILE A 11 -9.99 7.22 3.41
CA ILE A 11 -9.44 8.57 3.30
C ILE A 11 -10.55 9.58 3.12
N LYS A 12 -11.55 9.29 2.31
CA LYS A 12 -12.71 10.17 2.13
C LYS A 12 -13.44 10.45 3.44
N GLU A 13 -13.60 9.46 4.30
CA GLU A 13 -14.28 9.57 5.58
C GLU A 13 -13.44 10.27 6.65
N LYS A 14 -12.17 9.86 6.81
CA LYS A 14 -11.34 10.27 7.96
C LYS A 14 -10.49 11.53 7.69
N PHE A 15 -10.14 11.80 6.45
CA PHE A 15 -9.21 12.88 6.08
C PHE A 15 -9.84 13.88 5.09
N GLY A 16 -10.82 13.46 4.30
CA GLY A 16 -11.29 14.26 3.18
C GLY A 16 -10.23 14.37 2.07
N LYS A 17 -10.26 15.50 1.35
CA LYS A 17 -9.21 15.84 0.39
C LYS A 17 -8.03 16.50 1.12
N VAL A 18 -6.81 16.08 0.79
CA VAL A 18 -5.56 16.65 1.29
C VAL A 18 -4.75 17.26 0.13
N ASP A 19 -3.75 18.08 0.42
CA ASP A 19 -2.91 18.65 -0.63
C ASP A 19 -1.94 17.58 -1.19
N HIS A 20 -1.15 16.95 -0.33
CA HIS A 20 -0.07 16.10 -0.78
C HIS A 20 -0.06 14.73 -0.08
N ILE A 21 -0.20 13.66 -0.86
CA ILE A 21 -0.08 12.27 -0.37
C ILE A 21 1.28 11.69 -0.80
N PHE A 22 1.88 10.93 0.10
CA PHE A 22 2.99 10.04 -0.20
C PHE A 22 2.55 8.57 -0.09
N GLU A 23 2.80 7.75 -1.12
CA GLU A 23 2.66 6.30 -1.05
C GLU A 23 4.02 5.66 -0.87
N PHE A 24 4.25 5.11 0.31
CA PHE A 24 5.44 4.36 0.69
C PHE A 24 5.30 2.89 0.28
N CYS A 25 6.38 2.25 -0.20
CA CYS A 25 6.37 0.92 -0.81
C CYS A 25 5.28 0.84 -1.89
N SER A 26 5.30 1.81 -2.80
CA SER A 26 4.19 2.06 -3.72
C SER A 26 3.97 0.95 -4.74
N GLY A 27 4.99 0.11 -5.00
CA GLY A 27 4.95 -0.73 -6.18
C GLY A 27 4.64 0.13 -7.42
N PRO A 28 3.70 -0.26 -8.29
CA PRO A 28 3.29 0.55 -9.44
C PRO A 28 2.25 1.65 -9.08
N GLY A 29 2.13 2.06 -7.83
CA GLY A 29 1.33 3.22 -7.40
C GLY A 29 -0.18 2.97 -7.33
N PHE A 30 -0.63 1.76 -7.06
CA PHE A 30 -2.05 1.43 -7.10
C PHE A 30 -2.91 2.19 -6.08
N ILE A 31 -2.40 2.47 -4.90
CA ILE A 31 -3.11 3.24 -3.88
C ILE A 31 -3.11 4.71 -4.31
N GLY A 32 -1.92 5.30 -4.51
CA GLY A 32 -1.75 6.72 -4.80
C GLY A 32 -2.49 7.17 -6.05
N PHE A 33 -2.31 6.47 -7.17
CA PHE A 33 -3.04 6.81 -8.39
C PHE A 33 -4.56 6.66 -8.23
N SER A 34 -5.03 5.68 -7.43
CA SER A 34 -6.46 5.57 -7.13
C SER A 34 -6.98 6.77 -6.34
N LEU A 35 -6.19 7.26 -5.38
CA LEU A 35 -6.54 8.44 -4.57
C LEU A 35 -6.54 9.72 -5.42
N LEU A 36 -5.52 9.92 -6.23
CA LEU A 36 -5.42 11.06 -7.15
C LEU A 36 -6.60 11.07 -8.15
N ALA A 37 -6.91 9.93 -8.76
CA ALA A 37 -8.02 9.78 -9.71
C ALA A 37 -9.41 10.01 -9.06
N ASN A 38 -9.54 9.83 -7.74
CA ASN A 38 -10.75 10.15 -6.99
C ASN A 38 -10.74 11.56 -6.36
N ASN A 39 -9.80 12.41 -6.77
CA ASN A 39 -9.65 13.79 -6.30
C ASN A 39 -9.49 13.90 -4.76
N LEU A 40 -8.79 12.95 -4.16
CA LEU A 40 -8.49 12.91 -2.73
C LEU A 40 -7.14 13.55 -2.38
N CYS A 41 -6.34 13.89 -3.38
CA CYS A 41 -5.15 14.72 -3.24
C CYS A 41 -4.93 15.59 -4.48
N ASP A 42 -4.14 16.64 -4.33
CA ASP A 42 -3.70 17.51 -5.44
C ASP A 42 -2.33 17.08 -5.96
N LYS A 43 -1.47 16.58 -5.07
CA LYS A 43 -0.12 16.08 -5.35
C LYS A 43 0.09 14.69 -4.81
N LEU A 44 0.93 13.92 -5.49
CA LEU A 44 1.27 12.54 -5.13
C LEU A 44 2.77 12.31 -5.27
N THR A 45 3.38 11.78 -4.21
CA THR A 45 4.73 11.24 -4.27
C THR A 45 4.66 9.72 -4.13
N LEU A 46 5.41 9.00 -4.96
CA LEU A 46 5.51 7.55 -4.96
C LEU A 46 6.96 7.13 -4.69
N ALA A 47 7.18 6.13 -3.86
CA ALA A 47 8.51 5.55 -3.70
C ALA A 47 8.47 4.05 -3.50
N ASP A 48 9.38 3.37 -4.16
CA ASP A 48 9.61 1.93 -4.03
C ASP A 48 11.09 1.62 -4.24
N ILE A 49 11.56 0.54 -3.62
CA ILE A 49 12.94 0.05 -3.81
C ILE A 49 13.11 -0.60 -5.18
N ASN A 50 12.04 -1.09 -5.79
CA ASN A 50 12.05 -1.77 -7.07
C ASN A 50 12.05 -0.77 -8.25
N PRO A 51 13.14 -0.65 -9.03
CA PRO A 51 13.21 0.29 -10.14
C PRO A 51 12.19 0.00 -11.25
N GLU A 52 11.78 -1.27 -11.45
CA GLU A 52 10.78 -1.62 -12.44
C GLU A 52 9.38 -1.13 -12.04
N ALA A 53 9.07 -1.13 -10.75
CA ALA A 53 7.82 -0.57 -10.25
C ALA A 53 7.77 0.95 -10.50
N ILE A 54 8.87 1.64 -10.22
CA ILE A 54 8.97 3.09 -10.46
C ILE A 54 8.99 3.41 -11.95
N ARG A 55 9.58 2.57 -12.80
CA ARG A 55 9.47 2.71 -14.26
C ARG A 55 8.00 2.67 -14.70
N ALA A 56 7.21 1.72 -14.20
CA ALA A 56 5.77 1.65 -14.50
C ALA A 56 5.00 2.88 -13.97
N CYS A 57 5.38 3.43 -12.80
CA CYS A 57 4.84 4.69 -12.31
C CYS A 57 5.13 5.84 -13.29
N ASN A 58 6.38 5.97 -13.75
CA ASN A 58 6.77 7.03 -14.68
C ASN A 58 6.08 6.91 -16.04
N GLU A 59 5.87 5.69 -16.54
CA GLU A 59 5.07 5.46 -17.75
C GLU A 59 3.61 5.90 -17.55
N THR A 60 3.03 5.60 -16.38
CA THR A 60 1.67 6.04 -16.02
C THR A 60 1.58 7.57 -15.91
N ILE A 61 2.56 8.20 -15.27
CA ILE A 61 2.65 9.67 -15.15
C ILE A 61 2.66 10.31 -16.55
N LYS A 62 3.58 9.86 -17.40
CA LYS A 62 3.75 10.39 -18.75
C LYS A 62 2.49 10.18 -19.62
N ASN A 63 1.93 8.97 -19.61
CA ASN A 63 0.79 8.63 -20.45
C ASN A 63 -0.51 9.37 -20.06
N ASN A 64 -0.55 9.95 -18.86
CA ASN A 64 -1.71 10.68 -18.35
C ASN A 64 -1.42 12.18 -18.11
N ASN A 65 -0.26 12.70 -18.53
CA ASN A 65 0.16 14.11 -18.36
C ASN A 65 0.10 14.56 -16.89
N LEU A 66 0.67 13.74 -16.00
CA LEU A 66 0.62 13.98 -14.54
C LEU A 66 1.93 14.54 -13.97
N GLU A 67 2.90 14.94 -14.81
CA GLU A 67 4.25 15.37 -14.40
C GLU A 67 4.24 16.57 -13.44
N SER A 68 3.22 17.42 -13.53
CA SER A 68 3.06 18.56 -12.62
C SER A 68 2.47 18.21 -11.26
N LYS A 69 1.94 16.99 -11.09
CA LYS A 69 1.23 16.52 -9.90
C LYS A 69 1.86 15.33 -9.21
N VAL A 70 2.64 14.52 -9.93
CA VAL A 70 3.14 13.25 -9.43
C VAL A 70 4.65 13.15 -9.61
N SER A 71 5.33 12.80 -8.52
CA SER A 71 6.76 12.45 -8.51
C SER A 71 6.93 10.99 -8.10
N ALA A 72 7.90 10.28 -8.68
CA ALA A 72 8.18 8.88 -8.36
C ALA A 72 9.69 8.65 -8.21
N TYR A 73 10.10 7.99 -7.11
CA TYR A 73 11.48 7.81 -6.72
C TYR A 73 11.84 6.34 -6.49
N VAL A 74 12.93 5.89 -7.07
CA VAL A 74 13.57 4.64 -6.63
C VAL A 74 14.28 4.92 -5.32
N SER A 75 13.78 4.36 -4.21
CA SER A 75 14.31 4.66 -2.87
C SER A 75 14.18 3.46 -1.94
N ASP A 76 15.25 3.15 -1.21
CA ASP A 76 15.15 2.30 -0.04
C ASP A 76 14.58 3.12 1.12
N CYS A 77 13.31 2.90 1.43
CA CYS A 77 12.52 3.76 2.32
C CYS A 77 12.53 5.22 1.83
N LEU A 78 13.13 6.12 2.62
CA LEU A 78 13.13 7.58 2.38
C LEU A 78 14.51 8.11 1.98
N ASP A 79 15.50 7.24 1.72
CA ASP A 79 16.89 7.64 1.54
C ASP A 79 17.12 8.58 0.35
N ASN A 80 16.41 8.34 -0.77
CA ASN A 80 16.56 9.13 -1.99
C ASN A 80 15.44 10.16 -2.18
N ILE A 81 14.63 10.40 -1.15
CA ILE A 81 13.57 11.41 -1.22
C ILE A 81 14.17 12.79 -0.90
N PRO A 82 13.92 13.81 -1.74
CA PRO A 82 14.36 15.17 -1.45
C PRO A 82 13.82 15.67 -0.11
N GLU A 83 14.66 16.29 0.72
CA GLU A 83 14.25 16.81 2.04
C GLU A 83 13.24 17.95 1.98
N THR A 84 13.05 18.52 0.80
CA THR A 84 12.03 19.53 0.50
C THR A 84 10.61 18.97 0.45
N GLU A 85 10.47 17.64 0.29
CA GLU A 85 9.17 16.96 0.30
C GLU A 85 8.51 17.10 1.69
N LYS A 86 7.23 17.48 1.69
CA LYS A 86 6.40 17.60 2.91
C LYS A 86 4.99 17.09 2.61
N TRP A 87 4.52 16.15 3.40
CA TRP A 87 3.25 15.47 3.16
C TRP A 87 2.20 15.70 4.25
N ASP A 88 0.96 15.77 3.82
CA ASP A 88 -0.20 15.79 4.70
C ASP A 88 -0.57 14.38 5.14
N LEU A 89 -0.41 13.42 4.24
CA LEU A 89 -0.77 12.04 4.51
C LEU A 89 0.22 11.07 3.83
N VAL A 90 0.70 10.13 4.61
CA VAL A 90 1.44 8.97 4.10
C VAL A 90 0.55 7.75 4.14
N VAL A 91 0.46 7.04 3.01
CA VAL A 91 -0.26 5.77 2.89
C VAL A 91 0.70 4.66 2.50
N SER A 92 0.46 3.45 2.96
CA SER A 92 1.24 2.28 2.55
C SER A 92 0.55 0.97 2.83
N ASN A 93 0.80 0.00 1.97
CA ASN A 93 0.62 -1.42 2.25
C ASN A 93 1.99 -2.09 2.13
N PRO A 94 2.87 -1.91 3.13
CA PRO A 94 4.25 -2.36 3.07
C PRO A 94 4.35 -3.89 3.20
N PRO A 95 5.52 -4.49 2.96
CA PRO A 95 5.77 -5.86 3.39
C PRO A 95 5.55 -5.98 4.91
N HIS A 96 4.63 -6.84 5.32
CA HIS A 96 4.19 -6.92 6.73
C HIS A 96 4.35 -8.30 7.37
N THR A 97 4.95 -9.27 6.66
CA THR A 97 5.20 -10.57 7.25
C THR A 97 6.60 -10.62 7.85
N PHE A 98 6.66 -10.81 9.15
CA PHE A 98 7.94 -11.01 9.84
C PHE A 98 8.71 -12.19 9.24
N CYS A 99 10.00 -12.04 9.05
CA CYS A 99 10.93 -13.13 8.82
C CYS A 99 12.24 -12.90 9.58
N SER A 100 12.93 -13.97 9.91
CA SER A 100 14.17 -13.93 10.70
C SER A 100 15.43 -14.01 9.85
N SER A 101 15.31 -14.28 8.55
CA SER A 101 16.46 -14.47 7.68
C SER A 101 16.38 -13.70 6.37
N GLU A 102 17.55 -13.30 5.86
CA GLU A 102 17.69 -12.68 4.55
C GLU A 102 17.31 -13.63 3.41
N ASP A 103 17.49 -14.95 3.59
CA ASP A 103 17.12 -15.93 2.58
C ASP A 103 15.60 -16.07 2.41
N GLU A 104 14.84 -15.92 3.50
CA GLU A 104 13.38 -15.82 3.41
C GLU A 104 12.96 -14.51 2.73
N TYR A 105 13.54 -13.40 3.12
CA TYR A 105 13.28 -12.08 2.51
C TYR A 105 13.51 -12.12 1.00
N LYS A 106 14.64 -12.63 0.53
CA LYS A 106 14.96 -12.72 -0.90
C LYS A 106 13.99 -13.57 -1.70
N LYS A 107 13.31 -14.54 -1.08
CA LYS A 107 12.29 -15.36 -1.76
C LYS A 107 11.04 -14.55 -2.12
N ASN A 108 10.70 -13.52 -1.34
CA ASN A 108 9.53 -12.69 -1.60
C ASN A 108 9.62 -11.34 -0.88
N ILE A 109 10.36 -10.40 -1.45
CA ILE A 109 10.56 -9.05 -0.92
C ILE A 109 9.27 -8.22 -0.79
N ILE A 110 8.21 -8.63 -1.50
CA ILE A 110 6.90 -7.95 -1.44
C ILE A 110 6.13 -8.32 -0.16
N LEU A 111 6.43 -9.49 0.41
CA LEU A 111 5.68 -10.04 1.53
C LEU A 111 6.42 -9.86 2.87
N TYR A 112 7.74 -10.07 2.85
CA TYR A 112 8.54 -10.19 4.07
C TYR A 112 9.21 -8.89 4.48
N ASP A 113 9.19 -8.60 5.78
CA ASP A 113 9.96 -7.55 6.43
C ASP A 113 10.88 -8.15 7.51
N PRO A 114 12.18 -8.33 7.22
CA PRO A 114 13.11 -8.96 8.17
C PRO A 114 13.21 -8.14 9.46
N HIS A 115 12.82 -8.77 10.59
CA HIS A 115 12.81 -8.13 11.91
C HIS A 115 12.11 -6.76 11.93
N PHE A 116 11.12 -6.55 11.05
CA PHE A 116 10.45 -5.26 10.84
C PHE A 116 11.41 -4.09 10.53
N ARG A 117 12.52 -4.36 9.82
CA ARG A 117 13.53 -3.33 9.53
C ARG A 117 13.01 -2.25 8.58
N ILE A 118 12.11 -2.60 7.65
CA ILE A 118 11.51 -1.64 6.69
C ILE A 118 10.64 -0.65 7.47
N HIS A 119 9.80 -1.15 8.38
CA HIS A 119 8.98 -0.32 9.26
C HIS A 119 9.85 0.54 10.19
N ARG A 120 10.87 -0.04 10.84
CA ARG A 120 11.80 0.72 11.71
C ARG A 120 12.49 1.84 10.93
N LYS A 121 13.03 1.53 9.74
CA LYS A 121 13.72 2.51 8.90
C LYS A 121 12.79 3.64 8.49
N PHE A 122 11.54 3.32 8.16
CA PHE A 122 10.52 4.31 7.84
C PHE A 122 10.20 5.20 9.03
N TYR A 123 9.81 4.64 10.19
CA TYR A 123 9.40 5.43 11.36
C TYR A 123 10.55 6.27 11.92
N ASN A 124 11.79 5.80 11.85
CA ASN A 124 12.97 6.56 12.27
C ASN A 124 13.19 7.85 11.45
N ASN A 125 12.69 7.92 10.25
CA ASN A 125 12.99 9.01 9.32
C ASN A 125 11.77 9.86 8.91
N ILE A 126 10.54 9.35 9.09
CA ILE A 126 9.35 9.99 8.51
C ILE A 126 9.03 11.37 9.10
N ARG A 127 9.38 11.61 10.36
CA ARG A 127 9.04 12.84 11.07
C ARG A 127 9.47 14.10 10.30
N LYS A 128 10.64 14.08 9.69
CA LYS A 128 11.18 15.23 8.95
C LYS A 128 10.40 15.57 7.67
N PHE A 129 9.62 14.62 7.16
CA PHE A 129 8.84 14.77 5.93
C PHE A 129 7.35 15.06 6.17
N LEU A 130 6.85 14.89 7.39
CA LEU A 130 5.47 15.21 7.70
C LEU A 130 5.29 16.72 7.91
N LYS A 131 4.21 17.28 7.37
CA LYS A 131 3.72 18.59 7.76
C LYS A 131 3.28 18.55 9.24
N PRO A 132 3.17 19.68 9.96
CA PRO A 132 2.80 19.70 11.38
C PRO A 132 1.49 18.95 11.70
N THR A 133 0.53 18.96 10.77
CA THR A 133 -0.74 18.22 10.87
C THR A 133 -0.72 16.88 10.16
N GLY A 134 0.43 16.48 9.65
CA GLY A 134 0.60 15.29 8.82
C GLY A 134 0.28 13.99 9.55
N SER A 135 -0.13 13.00 8.79
CA SER A 135 -0.56 11.69 9.28
C SER A 135 0.11 10.56 8.52
N VAL A 136 0.24 9.42 9.18
CA VAL A 136 0.63 8.14 8.57
C VAL A 136 -0.54 7.17 8.71
N LEU A 137 -0.91 6.51 7.61
CA LEU A 137 -1.96 5.51 7.56
C LEU A 137 -1.44 4.25 6.87
N PHE A 138 -1.02 3.27 7.65
CA PHE A 138 -0.53 1.99 7.15
C PHE A 138 -1.60 0.91 7.24
N GLN A 139 -1.66 0.09 6.20
CA GLN A 139 -2.48 -1.11 6.16
C GLN A 139 -1.63 -2.32 6.50
N GLU A 140 -2.05 -3.06 7.53
CA GLU A 140 -1.38 -4.25 8.03
C GLU A 140 -2.28 -5.49 7.93
N HIS A 141 -1.69 -6.67 8.01
CA HIS A 141 -2.40 -7.93 7.86
C HIS A 141 -2.62 -8.62 9.22
N THR A 142 -3.89 -8.86 9.59
CA THR A 142 -4.26 -9.41 10.90
C THR A 142 -3.69 -10.80 11.21
N GLU A 143 -3.31 -11.58 10.19
CA GLU A 143 -2.72 -12.91 10.39
C GLU A 143 -1.19 -12.87 10.56
N SER A 144 -0.55 -11.75 10.24
CA SER A 144 0.92 -11.63 10.22
C SER A 144 1.46 -10.69 11.29
N THR A 145 0.68 -9.71 11.73
CA THR A 145 1.13 -8.63 12.61
C THR A 145 0.06 -8.20 13.62
N ASN A 146 0.53 -7.58 14.69
CA ASN A 146 -0.30 -6.91 15.68
C ASN A 146 0.20 -5.48 15.89
N VAL A 147 -0.63 -4.61 16.39
CA VAL A 147 -0.27 -3.21 16.68
C VAL A 147 0.92 -3.11 17.63
N SER A 148 1.04 -4.05 18.59
CA SER A 148 2.16 -4.12 19.54
C SER A 148 3.52 -4.25 18.86
N ASP A 149 3.59 -4.84 17.67
CA ASP A 149 4.83 -5.03 16.93
C ASP A 149 5.41 -3.70 16.45
N PHE A 150 4.57 -2.69 16.28
CA PHE A 150 4.93 -1.38 15.73
C PHE A 150 4.88 -0.25 16.76
N LYS A 151 4.16 -0.42 17.89
CA LYS A 151 3.88 0.64 18.84
C LYS A 151 5.14 1.34 19.35
N GLU A 152 6.13 0.59 19.81
CA GLU A 152 7.39 1.14 20.32
C GLU A 152 8.09 1.99 19.26
N MET A 153 8.28 1.47 18.03
CA MET A 153 8.95 2.20 16.96
C MET A 153 8.19 3.45 16.49
N ILE A 154 6.88 3.47 16.64
CA ILE A 154 6.06 4.65 16.36
C ILE A 154 6.27 5.72 17.44
N GLU A 155 6.10 5.35 18.71
CA GLU A 155 6.11 6.29 19.83
C GLU A 155 7.50 6.86 20.12
N THR A 156 8.56 6.04 20.03
CA THR A 156 9.95 6.51 20.23
C THR A 156 10.43 7.46 19.14
N ASN A 157 9.77 7.48 17.97
CA ASN A 157 10.10 8.40 16.89
C ASN A 157 9.19 9.65 16.81
N GLY A 158 8.52 9.97 17.91
CA GLY A 158 7.73 11.20 18.03
C GLY A 158 6.43 11.19 17.25
N LEU A 159 5.85 10.00 17.05
CA LEU A 159 4.48 9.84 16.57
C LEU A 159 3.62 9.22 17.68
N LYS A 160 2.32 9.41 17.58
CA LYS A 160 1.34 8.71 18.43
C LYS A 160 0.32 7.98 17.57
N ILE A 161 -0.11 6.80 18.03
CA ILE A 161 -1.22 6.08 17.42
C ILE A 161 -2.51 6.81 17.80
N VAL A 162 -3.25 7.25 16.77
CA VAL A 162 -4.53 7.96 16.94
C VAL A 162 -5.69 6.98 16.93
N ASP A 163 -5.63 5.99 16.00
CA ASP A 163 -6.70 5.01 15.83
C ASP A 163 -6.14 3.72 15.21
N VAL A 164 -6.77 2.61 15.56
CA VAL A 164 -6.53 1.30 14.94
C VAL A 164 -7.87 0.69 14.61
N PHE A 165 -8.11 0.47 13.32
CA PHE A 165 -9.42 0.01 12.88
C PHE A 165 -9.33 -1.00 11.75
N VAL A 166 -10.30 -1.90 11.72
CA VAL A 166 -10.50 -2.85 10.62
C VAL A 166 -11.48 -2.21 9.64
N HIS A 167 -11.06 -2.09 8.39
CA HIS A 167 -11.96 -1.72 7.31
C HIS A 167 -12.24 -2.96 6.47
N THR A 168 -13.43 -3.50 6.62
CA THR A 168 -13.95 -4.54 5.74
C THR A 168 -14.74 -3.84 4.64
N PRO A 169 -14.20 -3.74 3.42
CA PRO A 169 -14.98 -3.16 2.34
C PRO A 169 -16.26 -3.98 2.16
N PRO A 170 -17.43 -3.36 2.02
CA PRO A 170 -18.63 -4.08 1.68
C PRO A 170 -18.34 -4.86 0.39
N PHE A 171 -18.37 -6.16 0.47
CA PHE A 171 -18.25 -7.04 -0.68
C PHE A 171 -19.57 -7.01 -1.42
N GLU A 172 -19.80 -5.97 -2.20
CA GLU A 172 -20.82 -5.98 -3.23
C GLU A 172 -20.17 -6.48 -4.52
N PRO A 173 -20.47 -7.71 -4.97
CA PRO A 173 -20.22 -8.08 -6.34
C PRO A 173 -21.13 -7.21 -7.18
N LYS A 174 -20.64 -6.12 -7.78
CA LYS A 174 -21.39 -5.40 -8.81
C LYS A 174 -21.67 -6.36 -9.95
N SER A 175 -22.85 -6.94 -9.96
CA SER A 175 -23.41 -7.63 -11.11
C SER A 175 -23.43 -6.62 -12.25
N GLY A 176 -22.66 -6.87 -13.33
CA GLY A 176 -22.82 -6.16 -14.58
C GLY A 176 -21.64 -5.40 -15.15
N GLN A 177 -20.49 -5.27 -14.52
CA GLN A 177 -19.31 -4.76 -15.23
C GLN A 177 -18.67 -5.87 -16.04
N LYS A 178 -18.97 -5.89 -17.36
CA LYS A 178 -18.21 -6.67 -18.34
C LYS A 178 -16.75 -6.20 -18.27
N SER A 179 -15.87 -7.08 -17.81
CA SER A 179 -14.43 -6.86 -17.93
C SER A 179 -14.10 -6.67 -19.41
N ILE A 180 -13.42 -5.57 -19.73
CA ILE A 180 -12.93 -5.30 -21.08
C ILE A 180 -12.14 -6.53 -21.54
N GLY A 181 -12.65 -7.16 -22.57
CA GLY A 181 -12.21 -8.21 -23.42
C GLY A 181 -10.81 -8.81 -23.25
N PHE A 182 -10.60 -9.69 -22.30
CA PHE A 182 -9.69 -10.80 -22.50
C PHE A 182 -10.51 -12.00 -23.00
N ASN A 183 -10.25 -12.38 -24.26
CA ASN A 183 -10.98 -13.46 -24.92
C ASN A 183 -10.81 -14.78 -24.15
N ARG A 184 -11.84 -15.17 -23.44
CA ARG A 184 -11.89 -16.32 -22.51
C ARG A 184 -11.60 -17.66 -23.19
N SER A 185 -11.77 -17.75 -24.53
CA SER A 185 -11.67 -18.99 -25.27
C SER A 185 -10.21 -19.51 -25.42
N THR A 186 -9.24 -18.63 -25.45
CA THR A 186 -7.82 -19.04 -25.60
C THR A 186 -7.20 -19.44 -24.27
N PHE A 187 -7.67 -18.88 -23.15
CA PHE A 187 -7.14 -19.17 -21.82
C PHE A 187 -7.72 -20.43 -21.18
N GLN A 188 -8.90 -20.88 -21.60
CA GLN A 188 -9.52 -22.11 -21.09
C GLN A 188 -8.77 -23.37 -21.55
N LYS A 189 -8.07 -23.32 -22.67
CA LYS A 189 -7.30 -24.47 -23.18
C LYS A 189 -5.96 -24.72 -22.45
N MET A 190 -5.52 -23.77 -21.60
CA MET A 190 -4.27 -23.90 -20.84
C MET A 190 -4.47 -23.95 -19.32
N ALA A 191 -5.65 -24.32 -18.83
CA ALA A 191 -5.87 -24.52 -17.40
C ALA A 191 -5.12 -25.75 -16.92
N SER A 192 -3.93 -25.54 -16.30
CA SER A 192 -3.19 -26.62 -15.69
C SER A 192 -4.05 -27.31 -14.60
N PRO A 193 -3.93 -28.63 -14.41
CA PRO A 193 -4.63 -29.39 -13.36
C PRO A 193 -4.49 -28.75 -11.97
N PHE A 194 -3.39 -28.06 -11.75
CA PHE A 194 -3.09 -27.34 -10.52
C PHE A 194 -4.02 -26.11 -10.28
N ARG A 195 -4.46 -25.43 -11.35
CA ARG A 195 -5.44 -24.32 -11.24
C ARG A 195 -6.85 -24.83 -10.93
N VAL A 196 -7.24 -25.95 -11.53
CA VAL A 196 -8.52 -26.61 -11.24
C VAL A 196 -8.52 -27.08 -9.78
N TYR A 197 -7.46 -27.72 -9.31
CA TYR A 197 -7.30 -28.10 -7.92
C TYR A 197 -7.41 -26.92 -6.95
N LYS A 198 -6.72 -25.80 -7.22
CA LYS A 198 -6.86 -24.58 -6.41
C LYS A 198 -8.28 -24.01 -6.41
N ALA A 199 -8.99 -24.05 -7.54
CA ALA A 199 -10.36 -23.56 -7.64
C ALA A 199 -11.33 -24.45 -6.85
N VAL A 200 -11.19 -25.77 -6.95
CA VAL A 200 -11.97 -26.75 -6.19
C VAL A 200 -11.67 -26.63 -4.69
N LYS A 201 -10.39 -26.55 -4.31
CA LYS A 201 -9.99 -26.36 -2.91
C LYS A 201 -10.57 -25.08 -2.30
N ARG A 202 -10.59 -23.96 -3.05
CA ARG A 202 -11.23 -22.71 -2.61
C ARG A 202 -12.74 -22.82 -2.43
N ARG A 203 -13.40 -23.67 -3.21
CA ARG A 203 -14.85 -23.87 -3.14
C ARG A 203 -15.25 -24.79 -1.98
N LEU A 204 -14.43 -25.81 -1.69
CA LEU A 204 -14.66 -26.77 -0.60
C LEU A 204 -14.13 -26.28 0.75
N TRP A 205 -13.08 -25.47 0.76
CA TRP A 205 -12.52 -24.81 1.93
C TRP A 205 -12.42 -23.31 1.64
N PRO A 206 -13.48 -22.54 1.91
CA PRO A 206 -13.40 -21.09 1.81
C PRO A 206 -12.31 -20.60 2.78
N THR A 207 -11.20 -20.11 2.23
CA THR A 207 -10.20 -19.40 3.04
C THR A 207 -10.90 -18.24 3.69
N LYS A 208 -10.76 -18.07 5.02
CA LYS A 208 -11.24 -16.87 5.71
C LYS A 208 -10.82 -15.63 4.90
N PRO A 209 -11.71 -14.67 4.69
CA PRO A 209 -11.31 -13.44 4.03
C PRO A 209 -10.12 -12.86 4.79
N ARG A 210 -9.04 -12.55 4.08
CA ARG A 210 -7.88 -11.90 4.68
C ARG A 210 -8.35 -10.58 5.26
N SER A 211 -8.20 -10.43 6.56
CA SER A 211 -8.58 -9.21 7.26
C SER A 211 -7.37 -8.29 7.32
N TYR A 212 -7.59 -7.03 7.01
CA TYR A 212 -6.60 -5.97 7.14
C TYR A 212 -7.06 -5.00 8.21
N TYR A 213 -6.09 -4.43 8.91
CA TYR A 213 -6.35 -3.32 9.80
C TYR A 213 -5.48 -2.13 9.41
N PHE A 214 -5.91 -0.95 9.80
CA PHE A 214 -5.17 0.28 9.58
C PHE A 214 -4.62 0.78 10.90
N ILE A 215 -3.37 1.26 10.87
CA ILE A 215 -2.76 2.02 11.95
C ILE A 215 -2.68 3.46 11.49
N TRP A 216 -3.36 4.35 12.19
CA TRP A 216 -3.32 5.79 11.95
C TRP A 216 -2.47 6.46 13.01
N CYS A 217 -1.39 7.14 12.58
CA CYS A 217 -0.47 7.86 13.45
C CYS A 217 -0.40 9.35 13.07
N LYS A 218 -0.09 10.19 14.07
CA LYS A 218 0.22 11.62 13.91
C LYS A 218 1.48 11.98 14.67
N LEU A 219 2.06 13.15 14.36
CA LEU A 219 3.09 13.75 15.19
C LEU A 219 2.55 14.03 16.61
N THR A 220 3.43 13.85 17.62
CA THR A 220 3.14 14.15 19.04
C THR A 220 3.25 15.63 19.30
#